data_0a98a595f9cbcb79d22b87c9e8989dba
#
_entry.id   0a98a595f9cbcb79d22b87c9e8989dba
#
_cell.length_a   1.000
_cell.length_b   1.000
_cell.length_c   1.000
_cell.angle_alpha   90.00
_cell.angle_beta   90.00
_cell.angle_gamma   90.00
#
_symmetry.space_group_name_H-M   'P 1'
#
loop_
_entity.id
_entity.type
_entity.pdbx_description
1 polymer ?
#
loop_
_entity_poly.entity_id
_entity_poly.type
_entity_poly.pdbx_seq_one_letter_code
_entity_poly.pdbx_strand_id
1 'polypeptide(L)'
;NPADQAQQQRVDRWLRNMFPHLSQGRVEKMCRKGDLRVDKGRVKASTRLQSGQIVRVPPLPDADSPRPKPEVIISSSDTQMMRNLVMYKDDDVIVLNKPAGLAVQGGSGQTRHLDGLADALRFDLDAKPKLVHRLDKDTSGVFVMARTGRAAAGLAKSFHQRTTRKIYWAVVAGNPMPKVGTIRYGLVKALGHGPN
;
A
#
# COMPACT_ATOMS: atom_id res chain seq x y z
N ASN A 1 -17.42 23.86 9.75
CA ASN A 1 -16.85 24.94 8.94
C ASN A 1 -15.72 24.36 8.09
N PRO A 2 -15.70 24.47 6.72
CA PRO A 2 -14.64 23.94 5.88
C PRO A 2 -13.23 24.47 6.23
N ALA A 3 -13.16 25.65 6.86
CA ALA A 3 -11.90 26.24 7.31
C ALA A 3 -11.25 25.51 8.49
N ASP A 4 -12.02 24.79 9.32
CA ASP A 4 -11.49 24.07 10.48
C ASP A 4 -10.91 22.69 10.12
N GLN A 5 -11.35 22.11 9.01
CA GLN A 5 -10.78 20.83 8.51
C GLN A 5 -9.41 21.01 7.83
N ALA A 6 -9.05 22.22 7.41
CA ALA A 6 -7.72 22.54 6.90
C ALA A 6 -6.67 22.63 8.03
N GLN A 7 -7.09 22.80 9.28
CA GLN A 7 -6.21 23.13 10.41
C GLN A 7 -5.32 22.00 10.93
N GLN A 8 -5.44 20.77 10.43
CA GLN A 8 -4.59 19.64 10.84
C GLN A 8 -4.20 18.70 9.70
N GLN A 9 -4.23 19.21 8.47
CA GLN A 9 -3.88 18.39 7.33
C GLN A 9 -2.37 18.12 7.29
N ARG A 10 -1.99 16.87 6.94
CA ARG A 10 -0.58 16.52 6.74
C ARG A 10 -0.02 17.28 5.54
N VAL A 11 1.25 17.70 5.62
CA VAL A 11 1.99 18.39 4.55
C VAL A 11 1.89 17.63 3.21
N ASP A 12 2.06 16.31 3.21
CA ASP A 12 1.99 15.51 1.99
C ASP A 12 0.61 15.55 1.33
N ARG A 13 -0.45 15.49 2.13
CA ARG A 13 -1.83 15.57 1.62
C ARG A 13 -2.16 16.97 1.14
N TRP A 14 -1.79 17.99 1.90
CA TRP A 14 -2.00 19.40 1.53
C TRP A 14 -1.30 19.71 0.21
N LEU A 15 -0.03 19.33 0.08
CA LEU A 15 0.75 19.61 -1.13
C LEU A 15 0.18 18.91 -2.36
N ARG A 16 -0.31 17.68 -2.23
CA ARG A 16 -0.95 16.94 -3.33
C ARG A 16 -2.33 17.48 -3.71
N ASN A 17 -3.04 18.10 -2.79
CA ASN A 17 -4.27 18.80 -3.10
C ASN A 17 -4.00 20.08 -3.89
N MET A 18 -2.95 20.83 -3.53
CA MET A 18 -2.53 22.05 -4.24
C MET A 18 -1.86 21.74 -5.59
N PHE A 19 -1.15 20.63 -5.67
CA PHE A 19 -0.37 20.21 -6.84
C PHE A 19 -0.64 18.72 -7.14
N PRO A 20 -1.77 18.39 -7.79
CA PRO A 20 -2.20 17.01 -8.02
C PRO A 20 -1.21 16.15 -8.83
N HIS A 21 -0.35 16.80 -9.62
CA HIS A 21 0.70 16.14 -10.42
C HIS A 21 1.88 15.63 -9.58
N LEU A 22 1.99 16.03 -8.31
CA LEU A 22 3.08 15.57 -7.45
C LEU A 22 2.84 14.15 -6.92
N SER A 23 3.78 13.26 -7.19
CA SER A 23 3.77 11.93 -6.59
C SER A 23 4.19 11.98 -5.12
N GLN A 24 3.70 11.02 -4.32
CA GLN A 24 4.08 10.88 -2.91
C GLN A 24 5.60 10.81 -2.73
N GLY A 25 6.28 10.00 -3.56
CA GLY A 25 7.73 9.84 -3.48
C GLY A 25 8.50 11.15 -3.74
N ARG A 26 7.95 12.05 -4.59
CA ARG A 26 8.56 13.36 -4.82
C ARG A 26 8.39 14.27 -3.60
N VAL A 27 7.22 14.27 -2.97
CA VAL A 27 6.98 15.01 -1.72
C VAL A 27 7.94 14.54 -0.62
N GLU A 28 8.08 13.24 -0.44
CA GLU A 28 9.00 12.67 0.55
C GLU A 28 10.48 13.03 0.25
N LYS A 29 10.86 13.02 -1.03
CA LYS A 29 12.20 13.43 -1.46
C LYS A 29 12.47 14.91 -1.15
N MET A 30 11.51 15.81 -1.40
CA MET A 30 11.62 17.23 -1.06
C MET A 30 11.73 17.46 0.46
N CYS A 31 10.95 16.74 1.25
CA CYS A 31 11.06 16.78 2.71
C CYS A 31 12.44 16.30 3.18
N ARG A 32 12.90 15.16 2.67
CA ARG A 32 14.20 14.57 3.04
C ARG A 32 15.39 15.45 2.67
N LYS A 33 15.34 16.10 1.50
CA LYS A 33 16.38 17.06 1.07
C LYS A 33 16.30 18.37 1.84
N GLY A 34 15.16 18.71 2.45
CA GLY A 34 14.91 19.99 3.10
C GLY A 34 14.56 21.12 2.12
N ASP A 35 14.17 20.77 0.90
CA ASP A 35 13.69 21.70 -0.11
C ASP A 35 12.31 22.23 0.26
N LEU A 36 11.47 21.40 0.88
CA LEU A 36 10.17 21.74 1.45
C LEU A 36 10.36 22.17 2.92
N ARG A 37 9.85 23.35 3.27
CA ARG A 37 9.96 23.91 4.62
C ARG A 37 8.65 24.52 5.09
N VAL A 38 8.42 24.48 6.39
CA VAL A 38 7.31 25.20 7.05
C VAL A 38 7.92 26.13 8.09
N ASP A 39 7.60 27.40 8.03
CA ASP A 39 8.16 28.47 8.89
C ASP A 39 9.71 28.41 8.94
N LYS A 40 10.33 28.25 7.77
CA LYS A 40 11.78 28.05 7.58
C LYS A 40 12.35 26.73 8.15
N GLY A 41 11.57 25.97 8.92
CA GLY A 41 11.97 24.68 9.51
C GLY A 41 11.88 23.52 8.52
N ARG A 42 12.72 22.49 8.72
CA ARG A 42 12.60 21.19 8.01
C ARG A 42 11.36 20.43 8.50
N VAL A 43 10.68 19.78 7.58
CA VAL A 43 9.47 19.00 7.89
C VAL A 43 9.53 17.59 7.33
N LYS A 44 8.77 16.70 7.95
CA LYS A 44 8.48 15.36 7.42
C LYS A 44 7.19 15.40 6.61
N ALA A 45 7.01 14.49 5.67
CA ALA A 45 5.77 14.37 4.90
C ALA A 45 4.52 14.21 5.80
N SER A 46 4.70 13.61 6.98
CA SER A 46 3.64 13.42 7.99
C SER A 46 3.39 14.63 8.89
N THR A 47 4.20 15.70 8.83
CA THR A 47 4.01 16.91 9.65
C THR A 47 2.63 17.49 9.38
N ARG A 48 1.92 17.88 10.44
CA ARG A 48 0.60 18.52 10.34
C ARG A 48 0.76 20.03 10.25
N LEU A 49 0.08 20.64 9.30
CA LEU A 49 0.05 22.07 9.12
C LEU A 49 -0.96 22.72 10.08
N GLN A 50 -0.62 23.92 10.52
CA GLN A 50 -1.51 24.78 11.29
C GLN A 50 -1.87 26.03 10.46
N SER A 51 -3.00 26.64 10.75
CA SER A 51 -3.40 27.87 10.10
C SER A 51 -2.38 28.99 10.38
N GLY A 52 -2.07 29.79 9.35
CA GLY A 52 -1.10 30.89 9.45
C GLY A 52 0.36 30.50 9.19
N GLN A 53 0.69 29.21 9.07
CA GLN A 53 2.05 28.78 8.75
C GLN A 53 2.41 29.06 7.28
N ILE A 54 3.66 29.44 7.05
CA ILE A 54 4.22 29.68 5.70
C ILE A 54 4.90 28.42 5.21
N VAL A 55 4.37 27.86 4.12
CA VAL A 55 4.96 26.68 3.46
C VAL A 55 5.81 27.13 2.27
N ARG A 56 7.12 26.94 2.34
CA ARG A 56 8.03 27.14 1.23
C ARG A 56 8.08 25.89 0.38
N VAL A 57 7.58 26.00 -0.86
CA VAL A 57 7.67 24.94 -1.86
C VAL A 57 8.80 25.28 -2.84
N PRO A 58 9.71 24.34 -3.15
CA PRO A 58 10.74 24.60 -4.16
C PRO A 58 10.10 24.75 -5.54
N PRO A 59 10.81 25.30 -6.54
CA PRO A 59 10.34 25.33 -7.91
C PRO A 59 9.89 23.92 -8.34
N LEU A 60 8.62 23.81 -8.68
CA LEU A 60 8.06 22.59 -9.21
C LEU A 60 8.27 22.62 -10.74
N PRO A 61 8.63 21.52 -11.37
CA PRO A 61 8.56 21.47 -12.83
C PRO A 61 7.11 21.71 -13.23
N ASP A 62 6.95 22.41 -14.34
CA ASP A 62 5.64 22.65 -14.93
C ASP A 62 4.83 21.35 -14.91
N ALA A 63 3.53 21.51 -14.74
CA ALA A 63 2.59 20.40 -14.82
C ALA A 63 2.58 19.86 -16.27
N ASP A 64 3.75 19.40 -16.73
CA ASP A 64 3.81 18.59 -17.91
C ASP A 64 2.78 17.48 -17.74
N SER A 65 1.89 17.43 -18.69
CA SER A 65 0.75 16.53 -18.86
C SER A 65 0.84 15.30 -17.97
N PRO A 66 -0.19 14.92 -17.21
CA PRO A 66 -0.12 13.75 -16.36
C PRO A 66 0.51 12.65 -17.19
N ARG A 67 1.74 12.24 -16.84
CA ARG A 67 2.34 11.10 -17.52
C ARG A 67 1.29 10.01 -17.42
N PRO A 68 0.73 9.54 -18.54
CA PRO A 68 -0.20 8.45 -18.47
C PRO A 68 0.49 7.39 -17.65
N LYS A 69 -0.14 6.96 -16.56
CA LYS A 69 0.38 5.80 -15.83
C LYS A 69 0.58 4.76 -16.91
N PRO A 70 1.81 4.18 -17.07
CA PRO A 70 2.01 3.20 -18.09
C PRO A 70 0.88 2.19 -17.94
N GLU A 71 0.08 2.05 -18.97
CA GLU A 71 -1.00 1.07 -19.02
C GLU A 71 -0.28 -0.26 -18.84
N VAL A 72 -0.48 -0.90 -17.69
CA VAL A 72 0.14 -2.19 -17.42
C VAL A 72 -0.58 -3.16 -18.35
N ILE A 73 0.00 -3.39 -19.51
CA ILE A 73 -0.48 -4.42 -20.44
C ILE A 73 -0.26 -5.74 -19.75
N ILE A 74 -1.33 -6.28 -19.17
CA ILE A 74 -1.30 -7.60 -18.54
C ILE A 74 -1.32 -8.63 -19.66
N SER A 75 -0.33 -9.51 -19.68
CA SER A 75 -0.28 -10.58 -20.66
C SER A 75 -1.48 -11.54 -20.48
N SER A 76 -1.84 -12.24 -21.55
CA SER A 76 -2.88 -13.26 -21.48
C SER A 76 -2.54 -14.36 -20.46
N SER A 77 -1.28 -14.74 -20.37
CA SER A 77 -0.78 -15.72 -19.40
C SER A 77 -0.93 -15.22 -17.94
N ASP A 78 -0.62 -13.93 -17.67
CA ASP A 78 -0.82 -13.35 -16.34
C ASP A 78 -2.30 -13.23 -15.99
N THR A 79 -3.13 -12.89 -16.97
CA THR A 79 -4.59 -12.85 -16.81
C THR A 79 -5.13 -14.23 -16.43
N GLN A 80 -4.72 -15.26 -17.13
CA GLN A 80 -5.14 -16.65 -16.86
C GLN A 80 -4.62 -17.11 -15.49
N MET A 81 -3.34 -16.82 -15.18
CA MET A 81 -2.76 -17.11 -13.88
C MET A 81 -3.57 -16.46 -12.75
N MET A 82 -3.85 -15.16 -12.85
CA MET A 82 -4.60 -14.44 -11.80
C MET A 82 -6.01 -14.99 -11.61
N ARG A 83 -6.70 -15.36 -12.70
CA ARG A 83 -8.04 -15.95 -12.63
C ARG A 83 -8.01 -17.34 -12.00
N ASN A 84 -6.98 -18.13 -12.24
CA ASN A 84 -6.81 -19.45 -11.64
C ASN A 84 -6.54 -19.39 -10.12
N LEU A 85 -6.08 -18.24 -9.60
CA LEU A 85 -5.90 -18.06 -8.15
C LEU A 85 -7.23 -17.81 -7.41
N VAL A 86 -8.33 -17.53 -8.12
CA VAL A 86 -9.60 -17.19 -7.49
C VAL A 86 -10.23 -18.43 -6.85
N MET A 87 -10.42 -18.37 -5.54
CA MET A 87 -11.10 -19.38 -4.74
C MET A 87 -12.59 -19.07 -4.55
N TYR A 88 -12.90 -17.78 -4.45
CA TYR A 88 -14.26 -17.27 -4.23
C TYR A 88 -14.41 -15.86 -4.80
N LYS A 89 -15.59 -15.55 -5.33
CA LYS A 89 -15.94 -14.23 -5.81
C LYS A 89 -17.43 -13.98 -5.58
N ASP A 90 -17.77 -12.79 -5.06
CA ASP A 90 -19.11 -12.22 -5.04
C ASP A 90 -19.09 -10.75 -5.53
N ASP A 91 -20.13 -9.97 -5.26
CA ASP A 91 -20.21 -8.58 -5.68
C ASP A 91 -19.26 -7.66 -4.89
N ASP A 92 -18.90 -8.01 -3.67
CA ASP A 92 -18.12 -7.19 -2.76
C ASP A 92 -16.66 -7.65 -2.61
N VAL A 93 -16.36 -8.93 -2.76
CA VAL A 93 -15.03 -9.48 -2.49
C VAL A 93 -14.54 -10.49 -3.53
N ILE A 94 -13.23 -10.62 -3.64
CA ILE A 94 -12.54 -11.71 -4.30
C ILE A 94 -11.55 -12.32 -3.31
N VAL A 95 -11.56 -13.64 -3.19
CA VAL A 95 -10.62 -14.40 -2.38
C VAL A 95 -9.69 -15.19 -3.30
N LEU A 96 -8.40 -15.03 -3.09
CA LEU A 96 -7.35 -15.66 -3.88
C LEU A 96 -6.55 -16.66 -3.06
N ASN A 97 -6.07 -17.72 -3.68
CA ASN A 97 -4.96 -18.53 -3.17
C ASN A 97 -3.64 -17.91 -3.68
N LYS A 98 -3.09 -16.98 -2.93
CA LYS A 98 -1.83 -16.31 -3.32
C LYS A 98 -0.68 -17.31 -3.29
N PRO A 99 0.07 -17.49 -4.38
CA PRO A 99 1.27 -18.34 -4.36
C PRO A 99 2.41 -17.67 -3.59
N ALA A 100 3.34 -18.47 -3.09
CA ALA A 100 4.65 -17.98 -2.66
C ALA A 100 5.41 -17.40 -3.85
N GLY A 101 6.29 -16.42 -3.59
CA GLY A 101 7.07 -15.73 -4.63
C GLY A 101 6.37 -14.56 -5.31
N LEU A 102 5.03 -14.41 -5.18
CA LEU A 102 4.29 -13.27 -5.72
C LEU A 102 4.15 -12.17 -4.66
N ALA A 103 4.79 -11.02 -4.90
CA ALA A 103 4.64 -9.86 -4.03
C ALA A 103 3.22 -9.30 -4.12
N VAL A 104 2.70 -8.73 -3.02
CA VAL A 104 1.38 -8.07 -3.01
C VAL A 104 1.44 -6.69 -3.67
N GLN A 105 2.48 -5.92 -3.36
CA GLN A 105 2.68 -4.56 -3.88
C GLN A 105 4.06 -4.42 -4.50
N GLY A 106 4.18 -3.49 -5.44
CA GLY A 106 5.46 -3.11 -6.03
C GLY A 106 6.38 -2.43 -5.01
N GLY A 107 7.68 -2.55 -5.25
CA GLY A 107 8.76 -1.94 -4.49
C GLY A 107 10.00 -1.84 -5.37
N SER A 108 11.15 -1.47 -4.80
CA SER A 108 12.41 -1.40 -5.55
C SER A 108 12.71 -2.76 -6.20
N GLY A 109 12.75 -2.79 -7.54
CA GLY A 109 13.01 -4.00 -8.32
C GLY A 109 11.83 -4.98 -8.47
N GLN A 110 10.64 -4.66 -7.97
CA GLN A 110 9.44 -5.50 -8.09
C GLN A 110 8.51 -4.95 -9.16
N THR A 111 8.63 -5.43 -10.38
CA THR A 111 7.78 -5.02 -11.51
C THR A 111 6.50 -5.86 -11.61
N ARG A 112 6.54 -7.12 -11.18
CA ARG A 112 5.41 -8.05 -11.21
C ARG A 112 4.90 -8.32 -9.79
N HIS A 113 3.71 -7.82 -9.50
CA HIS A 113 3.08 -7.93 -8.17
C HIS A 113 1.56 -7.98 -8.30
N LEU A 114 0.88 -8.49 -7.28
CA LEU A 114 -0.56 -8.75 -7.27
C LEU A 114 -1.39 -7.49 -7.57
N ASP A 115 -1.07 -6.35 -6.95
CA ASP A 115 -1.77 -5.07 -7.23
C ASP A 115 -1.62 -4.62 -8.69
N GLY A 116 -0.44 -4.81 -9.29
CA GLY A 116 -0.21 -4.51 -10.71
C GLY A 116 -1.00 -5.42 -11.65
N LEU A 117 -1.21 -6.68 -11.26
CA LEU A 117 -1.96 -7.67 -12.03
C LEU A 117 -3.46 -7.68 -11.70
N ALA A 118 -3.93 -6.88 -10.74
CA ALA A 118 -5.31 -6.90 -10.27
C ALA A 118 -6.34 -6.47 -11.33
N ASP A 119 -5.90 -5.78 -12.38
CA ASP A 119 -6.76 -5.45 -13.52
C ASP A 119 -7.33 -6.69 -14.24
N ALA A 120 -6.62 -7.84 -14.20
CA ALA A 120 -7.09 -9.13 -14.69
C ALA A 120 -8.33 -9.66 -13.93
N LEU A 121 -8.60 -9.13 -12.74
CA LEU A 121 -9.67 -9.55 -11.84
C LEU A 121 -10.84 -8.55 -11.80
N ARG A 122 -10.95 -7.65 -12.76
CA ARG A 122 -12.12 -6.73 -12.85
C ARG A 122 -13.40 -7.50 -13.09
N PHE A 123 -13.34 -8.55 -13.92
CA PHE A 123 -14.49 -9.30 -14.45
C PHE A 123 -15.51 -8.35 -15.08
N ASP A 124 -16.61 -8.12 -14.38
CA ASP A 124 -17.79 -7.34 -14.76
C ASP A 124 -17.75 -5.88 -14.29
N LEU A 125 -16.66 -5.44 -13.60
CA LEU A 125 -16.54 -4.10 -13.03
C LEU A 125 -15.53 -3.23 -13.81
N ASP A 126 -15.82 -1.94 -13.90
CA ASP A 126 -14.90 -0.97 -14.49
C ASP A 126 -13.63 -0.76 -13.66
N ALA A 127 -13.76 -0.86 -12.35
CA ALA A 127 -12.65 -0.66 -11.42
C ALA A 127 -11.96 -1.97 -11.02
N LYS A 128 -10.64 -1.95 -10.93
CA LYS A 128 -9.89 -3.09 -10.42
C LYS A 128 -10.14 -3.30 -8.92
N PRO A 129 -10.07 -4.55 -8.43
CA PRO A 129 -10.16 -4.86 -7.01
C PRO A 129 -9.07 -4.15 -6.20
N LYS A 130 -9.41 -3.78 -4.96
CA LYS A 130 -8.57 -3.00 -4.05
C LYS A 130 -7.93 -3.89 -3.00
N LEU A 131 -6.66 -3.62 -2.69
CA LEU A 131 -5.96 -4.25 -1.58
C LEU A 131 -6.53 -3.75 -0.24
N VAL A 132 -6.75 -4.66 0.69
CA VAL A 132 -7.24 -4.39 2.05
C VAL A 132 -6.31 -4.90 3.14
N HIS A 133 -5.37 -5.78 2.80
CA HIS A 133 -4.31 -6.29 3.67
C HIS A 133 -3.06 -6.69 2.87
N ARG A 134 -2.06 -7.23 3.55
CA ARG A 134 -0.83 -7.70 2.92
C ARG A 134 -0.47 -9.10 3.43
N LEU A 135 0.16 -9.86 2.57
CA LEU A 135 1.00 -11.02 2.87
C LEU A 135 2.41 -10.75 2.32
N ASP A 136 3.41 -11.30 2.95
CA ASP A 136 4.78 -11.20 2.43
C ASP A 136 4.93 -11.97 1.11
N LYS A 137 5.96 -11.65 0.35
CA LYS A 137 6.20 -12.24 -0.98
C LYS A 137 6.17 -13.75 -0.94
N ASP A 138 6.88 -14.34 0.02
CA ASP A 138 7.07 -15.79 0.12
C ASP A 138 6.01 -16.50 0.98
N THR A 139 5.07 -15.73 1.55
CA THR A 139 3.90 -16.28 2.24
C THR A 139 2.82 -16.60 1.21
N SER A 140 2.34 -17.84 1.18
CA SER A 140 1.20 -18.29 0.37
C SER A 140 -0.10 -18.33 1.18
N GLY A 141 -1.22 -18.50 0.50
CA GLY A 141 -2.52 -18.77 1.13
C GLY A 141 -3.58 -17.70 0.87
N VAL A 142 -4.58 -17.69 1.73
CA VAL A 142 -5.80 -16.89 1.57
C VAL A 142 -5.50 -15.39 1.53
N PHE A 143 -5.87 -14.75 0.42
CA PHE A 143 -5.70 -13.32 0.21
C PHE A 143 -7.01 -12.71 -0.26
N VAL A 144 -7.49 -11.69 0.46
CA VAL A 144 -8.79 -11.05 0.19
C VAL A 144 -8.59 -9.69 -0.46
N MET A 145 -9.34 -9.42 -1.52
CA MET A 145 -9.42 -8.10 -2.16
C MET A 145 -10.87 -7.62 -2.17
N ALA A 146 -11.05 -6.31 -2.09
CA ALA A 146 -12.37 -5.71 -2.19
C ALA A 146 -12.69 -5.32 -3.63
N ARG A 147 -13.89 -5.64 -4.11
CA ARG A 147 -14.40 -5.25 -5.42
C ARG A 147 -15.02 -3.85 -5.40
N THR A 148 -15.60 -3.45 -4.28
CA THR A 148 -16.26 -2.15 -4.10
C THR A 148 -15.53 -1.24 -3.12
N GLY A 149 -15.80 0.07 -3.18
CA GLY A 149 -15.25 1.04 -2.22
C GLY A 149 -15.77 0.80 -0.80
N ARG A 150 -17.04 0.40 -0.68
CA ARG A 150 -17.69 0.07 0.59
C ARG A 150 -17.01 -1.14 1.24
N ALA A 151 -16.85 -2.22 0.48
CA ALA A 151 -16.16 -3.43 0.96
C ALA A 151 -14.70 -3.13 1.34
N ALA A 152 -13.99 -2.30 0.56
CA ALA A 152 -12.62 -1.91 0.88
C ALA A 152 -12.52 -1.21 2.24
N ALA A 153 -13.41 -0.27 2.53
CA ALA A 153 -13.42 0.43 3.81
C ALA A 153 -13.75 -0.51 4.98
N GLY A 154 -14.77 -1.38 4.82
CA GLY A 154 -15.16 -2.35 5.83
C GLY A 154 -14.06 -3.37 6.14
N LEU A 155 -13.49 -3.99 5.10
CA LEU A 155 -12.43 -4.97 5.25
C LEU A 155 -11.15 -4.35 5.83
N ALA A 156 -10.73 -3.16 5.36
CA ALA A 156 -9.56 -2.48 5.92
C ALA A 156 -9.74 -2.21 7.41
N LYS A 157 -10.93 -1.77 7.84
CA LYS A 157 -11.27 -1.61 9.25
C LYS A 157 -11.16 -2.93 10.02
N SER A 158 -11.76 -4.01 9.48
CA SER A 158 -11.72 -5.34 10.09
C SER A 158 -10.30 -5.88 10.23
N PHE A 159 -9.47 -5.78 9.18
CA PHE A 159 -8.07 -6.21 9.23
C PHE A 159 -7.20 -5.37 10.17
N HIS A 160 -7.60 -4.13 10.44
CA HIS A 160 -6.89 -3.26 11.39
C HIS A 160 -7.28 -3.55 12.85
N GLN A 161 -8.45 -4.14 13.08
CA GLN A 161 -8.92 -4.50 14.41
C GLN A 161 -8.19 -5.76 14.92
N ARG A 162 -7.92 -5.81 16.22
CA ARG A 162 -7.29 -6.97 16.87
C ARG A 162 -8.20 -8.20 16.94
N THR A 163 -9.48 -8.04 16.65
CA THR A 163 -10.47 -9.11 16.64
C THR A 163 -10.39 -10.01 15.42
N THR A 164 -9.78 -9.55 14.33
CA THR A 164 -9.58 -10.39 13.14
C THR A 164 -8.53 -11.44 13.40
N ARG A 165 -8.94 -12.71 13.45
CA ARG A 165 -8.05 -13.84 13.66
C ARG A 165 -7.33 -14.19 12.36
N LYS A 166 -5.99 -14.20 12.39
CA LYS A 166 -5.12 -14.62 11.30
C LYS A 166 -4.38 -15.87 11.72
N ILE A 167 -4.53 -16.95 10.95
CA ILE A 167 -3.92 -18.25 11.21
C ILE A 167 -2.88 -18.50 10.15
N TYR A 168 -1.65 -18.84 10.56
CA TYR A 168 -0.54 -19.20 9.69
C TYR A 168 0.00 -20.56 10.09
N TRP A 169 0.34 -21.35 9.09
CA TRP A 169 1.05 -22.59 9.27
C TRP A 169 2.48 -22.40 8.79
N ALA A 170 3.43 -22.99 9.51
CA ALA A 170 4.83 -22.96 9.15
C ALA A 170 5.47 -24.33 9.34
N VAL A 171 6.32 -24.72 8.41
CA VAL A 171 7.24 -25.84 8.59
C VAL A 171 8.48 -25.31 9.28
N VAL A 172 8.85 -25.92 10.40
CA VAL A 172 9.99 -25.49 11.21
C VAL A 172 11.01 -26.61 11.35
N ALA A 173 12.27 -26.26 11.51
CA ALA A 173 13.32 -27.23 11.84
C ALA A 173 13.28 -27.54 13.34
N GLY A 174 13.40 -28.79 13.70
CA GLY A 174 13.39 -29.26 15.09
C GLY A 174 11.98 -29.41 15.68
N ASN A 175 11.92 -29.56 16.98
CA ASN A 175 10.67 -29.75 17.74
C ASN A 175 10.53 -28.60 18.75
N PRO A 176 9.67 -27.61 18.49
CA PRO A 176 9.48 -26.49 19.41
C PRO A 176 8.99 -26.95 20.79
N MET A 177 9.65 -26.48 21.82
CA MET A 177 9.23 -26.67 23.21
C MET A 177 9.15 -25.31 23.93
N PRO A 178 8.06 -25.01 24.63
CA PRO A 178 6.81 -25.76 24.74
C PRO A 178 6.03 -25.83 23.43
N LYS A 179 5.20 -26.85 23.24
CA LYS A 179 4.36 -27.04 22.02
C LYS A 179 3.29 -25.94 21.82
N VAL A 180 2.93 -25.27 22.92
CA VAL A 180 1.96 -24.18 22.92
C VAL A 180 2.53 -23.02 23.75
N GLY A 181 2.46 -21.83 23.22
CA GLY A 181 2.98 -20.64 23.91
C GLY A 181 2.64 -19.35 23.20
N THR A 182 2.97 -18.23 23.81
CA THR A 182 2.83 -16.91 23.23
C THR A 182 4.18 -16.21 23.18
N ILE A 183 4.58 -15.77 21.99
CA ILE A 183 5.80 -14.99 21.79
C ILE A 183 5.40 -13.52 21.62
N ARG A 184 5.97 -12.65 22.48
CA ARG A 184 5.71 -11.19 22.46
C ARG A 184 7.03 -10.44 22.41
N TYR A 185 7.57 -10.27 21.20
CA TYR A 185 8.77 -9.45 20.96
C TYR A 185 8.45 -8.29 20.03
N GLY A 186 9.17 -7.18 20.21
CA GLY A 186 9.21 -6.10 19.24
C GLY A 186 9.99 -6.53 18.00
N LEU A 187 9.50 -6.23 16.81
CA LEU A 187 10.22 -6.43 15.56
C LEU A 187 11.04 -5.18 15.25
N VAL A 188 12.34 -5.33 15.12
CA VAL A 188 13.26 -4.28 14.70
C VAL A 188 13.82 -4.66 13.34
N LYS A 189 13.81 -3.72 12.41
CA LYS A 189 14.49 -3.93 11.13
C LYS A 189 16.00 -3.91 11.40
N ALA A 190 16.68 -5.02 11.15
CA ALA A 190 18.14 -5.07 11.22
C ALA A 190 18.73 -4.07 10.22
N LEU A 191 19.62 -3.20 10.71
CA LEU A 191 20.38 -2.28 9.87
C LEU A 191 21.45 -3.08 9.14
N GLY A 192 21.26 -3.27 7.85
CA GLY A 192 22.30 -3.56 6.89
C GLY A 192 23.09 -4.86 7.07
N HIS A 193 22.49 -6.00 6.79
CA HIS A 193 23.16 -7.10 6.11
C HIS A 193 22.13 -7.70 5.17
N GLY A 194 22.25 -7.37 3.89
CA GLY A 194 21.63 -8.16 2.85
C GLY A 194 22.25 -9.57 2.91
N PRO A 195 21.52 -10.60 2.47
CA PRO A 195 22.13 -11.92 2.33
C PRO A 195 23.30 -11.80 1.35
N ASN A 196 24.48 -12.29 1.77
CA ASN A 196 25.59 -12.59 0.88
C ASN A 196 25.15 -13.59 -0.19
#